data_f1ff3a269c16e32c39d1b75d9048f7a9
#
_entry.id   f1ff3a269c16e32c39d1b75d9048f7a9
#
_cell.length_a   1.000
_cell.length_b   1.000
_cell.length_c   1.000
_cell.angle_alpha   90.00
_cell.angle_beta   90.00
_cell.angle_gamma   90.00
#
_symmetry.space_group_name_H-M   'P 1'
#
loop_
_entity.id
_entity.type
_entity.pdbx_description
1 polymer ?
#
loop_
_entity_poly.entity_id
_entity_poly.type
_entity_poly.pdbx_seq_one_letter_code
_entity_poly.pdbx_strand_id
1 'polypeptide(L)'
;MSQSNRISGGQIDRTKSFRFTFDGYSYVGHPGDTLASALLANGVRLMGRSFKYHRPRGPLSSGSEEPNALVHLRSGARQEPNTRATVAELFDGLEATSQNAWPSLKLDAMAINDKLNSFFAAGFYYKTFMWPAAFWEKVYEPIIRHAAGLGALTKDEDPDEYDKGFVHCDLLIIGAGPAGLMAALTAGRAGARVVLADEDFRMGGRLNAETFEVGGMAGADWASAAVAELAALPNVRLMNRTTIVGAFDHGIYSAVERVSDHLAVPMAGKPRQTLWRIYAKRAILAGGATERPIAFENNDRPGVMLAGALRAYANRWGVAAGDRVAVFTNNDDGLRTARDLHAKGVDVAAVIDSREGGDLLPGLRHLQGAQVIDSSGGLGLKSVTVRLANGKTETISCTALGVSGGWNPNVNITSHHRSRPEWRDDIAAFVPGTGGPAGLTAAGAANGALSTHGALATGQAQAIAALVDLGMAAKAGDLPKAEDAPIAISPLW
;
A
#
# COMPACT_ATOMS: atom_id res chain seq x y z
N MET A 1 0.10 28.67 0.03
CA MET A 1 -0.85 28.04 -0.92
C MET A 1 -1.82 27.21 -0.10
N SER A 2 -3.12 27.33 -0.36
CA SER A 2 -4.13 26.48 0.32
C SER A 2 -4.07 25.07 -0.26
N GLN A 3 -3.98 24.06 0.59
CA GLN A 3 -4.12 22.65 0.17
C GLN A 3 -5.59 22.38 -0.15
N SER A 4 -6.00 22.50 -1.41
CA SER A 4 -7.39 22.48 -1.85
C SER A 4 -8.14 21.19 -1.48
N ASN A 5 -7.42 20.07 -1.38
CA ASN A 5 -7.99 18.76 -1.12
C ASN A 5 -7.75 18.27 0.32
N ARG A 6 -7.24 19.14 1.20
CA ARG A 6 -7.07 18.81 2.61
C ARG A 6 -8.40 18.96 3.33
N ILE A 7 -8.92 17.87 3.89
CA ILE A 7 -10.13 17.81 4.69
C ILE A 7 -9.81 17.73 6.18
N SER A 8 -10.80 17.85 7.04
CA SER A 8 -10.63 17.76 8.50
C SER A 8 -10.18 16.37 8.97
N GLY A 9 -9.54 16.29 10.13
CA GLY A 9 -9.03 15.04 10.70
C GLY A 9 -7.68 14.63 10.12
N GLY A 10 -7.39 13.32 10.17
CA GLY A 10 -6.08 12.75 9.85
C GLY A 10 -5.15 12.67 11.07
N GLN A 11 -4.07 11.91 10.90
CA GLN A 11 -3.08 11.61 11.96
C GLN A 11 -1.75 12.33 11.68
N ILE A 12 -1.80 13.45 10.99
CA ILE A 12 -0.67 14.31 10.65
C ILE A 12 -0.56 15.47 11.64
N ASP A 13 0.65 15.97 11.86
CA ASP A 13 0.88 17.16 12.71
C ASP A 13 0.66 18.45 11.91
N ARG A 14 -0.54 19.01 11.98
CA ARG A 14 -0.91 20.24 11.28
C ARG A 14 -0.37 21.52 11.94
N THR A 15 0.25 21.43 13.11
CA THR A 15 0.87 22.58 13.78
C THR A 15 2.17 22.99 13.10
N LYS A 16 2.78 22.08 12.33
CA LYS A 16 4.00 22.29 11.56
C LYS A 16 3.73 22.11 10.07
N SER A 17 4.52 22.78 9.25
CA SER A 17 4.48 22.65 7.81
C SER A 17 5.86 22.37 7.23
N PHE A 18 5.92 21.52 6.25
CA PHE A 18 7.11 21.24 5.43
C PHE A 18 6.93 21.83 4.04
N ARG A 19 8.00 22.40 3.50
CA ARG A 19 8.06 22.79 2.09
C ARG A 19 8.80 21.71 1.32
N PHE A 20 8.27 21.37 0.16
CA PHE A 20 8.90 20.39 -0.73
C PHE A 20 8.66 20.77 -2.18
N THR A 21 9.43 20.16 -3.10
CA THR A 21 9.27 20.39 -4.54
C THR A 21 8.94 19.09 -5.27
N PHE A 22 8.10 19.23 -6.30
CA PHE A 22 7.83 18.17 -7.26
C PHE A 22 7.85 18.77 -8.68
N ASP A 23 8.70 18.23 -9.56
CA ASP A 23 8.94 18.76 -10.92
C ASP A 23 9.25 20.28 -10.92
N GLY A 24 9.99 20.76 -9.93
CA GLY A 24 10.38 22.18 -9.78
C GLY A 24 9.28 23.10 -9.22
N TYR A 25 8.07 22.60 -8.97
CA TYR A 25 7.01 23.37 -8.30
C TYR A 25 7.06 23.17 -6.80
N SER A 26 6.89 24.28 -6.04
CA SER A 26 6.88 24.24 -4.58
C SER A 26 5.50 23.91 -4.03
N TYR A 27 5.45 23.05 -3.02
CA TYR A 27 4.25 22.61 -2.33
C TYR A 27 4.44 22.64 -0.83
N VAL A 28 3.34 22.51 -0.08
CA VAL A 28 3.33 22.44 1.38
C VAL A 28 2.68 21.12 1.82
N GLY A 29 3.26 20.46 2.82
CA GLY A 29 2.72 19.30 3.50
C GLY A 29 2.96 19.40 5.00
N HIS A 30 2.73 18.30 5.73
CA HIS A 30 2.84 18.26 7.19
C HIS A 30 3.65 17.05 7.65
N PRO A 31 4.26 17.07 8.85
CA PRO A 31 4.83 15.86 9.44
C PRO A 31 3.78 14.74 9.54
N GLY A 32 4.14 13.54 9.10
CA GLY A 32 3.23 12.39 8.99
C GLY A 32 2.59 12.22 7.62
N ASP A 33 2.75 13.19 6.70
CA ASP A 33 2.43 12.97 5.27
C ASP A 33 3.47 12.04 4.61
N THR A 34 3.03 11.31 3.59
CA THR A 34 3.90 10.80 2.53
C THR A 34 3.96 11.80 1.39
N LEU A 35 4.91 11.65 0.47
CA LEU A 35 4.97 12.50 -0.73
C LEU A 35 3.64 12.43 -1.51
N ALA A 36 3.06 11.23 -1.67
CA ALA A 36 1.79 11.05 -2.37
C ALA A 36 0.63 11.75 -1.65
N SER A 37 0.49 11.61 -0.31
CA SER A 37 -0.59 12.26 0.43
C SER A 37 -0.48 13.78 0.38
N ALA A 38 0.75 14.32 0.47
CA ALA A 38 1.00 15.74 0.36
C ALA A 38 0.71 16.28 -1.05
N LEU A 39 1.09 15.57 -2.11
CA LEU A 39 0.79 15.93 -3.50
C LEU A 39 -0.73 15.92 -3.76
N LEU A 40 -1.43 14.87 -3.34
CA LEU A 40 -2.90 14.79 -3.46
C LEU A 40 -3.60 15.91 -2.70
N ALA A 41 -3.12 16.25 -1.49
CA ALA A 41 -3.65 17.39 -0.71
C ALA A 41 -3.53 18.72 -1.46
N ASN A 42 -2.49 18.88 -2.27
CA ASN A 42 -2.27 20.04 -3.14
C ASN A 42 -2.93 19.90 -4.53
N GLY A 43 -3.79 18.90 -4.74
CA GLY A 43 -4.51 18.70 -6.01
C GLY A 43 -3.69 18.04 -7.12
N VAL A 44 -2.49 17.53 -6.83
CA VAL A 44 -1.61 16.88 -7.81
C VAL A 44 -1.93 15.39 -7.85
N ARG A 45 -2.56 14.92 -8.92
CA ARG A 45 -2.93 13.52 -9.15
C ARG A 45 -2.04 12.84 -10.19
N LEU A 46 -1.49 13.58 -11.13
CA LEU A 46 -0.58 13.09 -12.16
C LEU A 46 0.85 13.03 -11.57
N MET A 47 1.39 11.81 -11.38
CA MET A 47 2.71 11.63 -10.76
C MET A 47 3.71 10.89 -11.64
N GLY A 48 3.24 10.25 -12.73
CA GLY A 48 4.10 9.50 -13.61
C GLY A 48 3.47 9.21 -14.97
N ARG A 49 4.20 8.49 -15.80
CA ARG A 49 3.78 7.95 -17.08
C ARG A 49 4.10 6.45 -17.14
N SER A 50 3.31 5.67 -17.89
CA SER A 50 3.63 4.25 -18.08
C SER A 50 4.87 4.07 -18.96
N PHE A 51 5.61 2.98 -18.73
CA PHE A 51 6.92 2.75 -19.36
C PHE A 51 6.87 2.63 -20.88
N LYS A 52 5.81 2.05 -21.43
CA LYS A 52 5.74 1.70 -22.84
C LYS A 52 4.91 2.69 -23.65
N TYR A 53 3.72 2.97 -23.18
CA TYR A 53 2.77 3.80 -23.92
C TYR A 53 2.73 5.25 -23.43
N HIS A 54 3.45 5.57 -22.36
CA HIS A 54 3.48 6.90 -21.76
C HIS A 54 2.11 7.45 -21.39
N ARG A 55 1.17 6.55 -21.05
CA ARG A 55 -0.14 6.94 -20.57
C ARG A 55 -0.02 7.60 -19.20
N PRO A 56 -0.82 8.63 -18.90
CA PRO A 56 -0.81 9.29 -17.59
C PRO A 56 -1.03 8.31 -16.44
N ARG A 57 -0.29 8.46 -15.35
CA ARG A 57 -0.39 7.64 -14.13
C ARG A 57 -0.46 8.52 -12.89
N GLY A 58 -1.29 8.11 -11.94
CA GLY A 58 -1.35 8.62 -10.58
C GLY A 58 -1.21 7.49 -9.58
N PRO A 59 -1.27 7.76 -8.26
CA PRO A 59 -1.24 6.71 -7.27
C PRO A 59 -2.46 5.80 -7.40
N LEU A 60 -2.22 4.49 -7.42
CA LEU A 60 -3.25 3.45 -7.38
C LEU A 60 -3.60 3.12 -5.93
N SER A 61 -2.60 3.08 -5.07
CA SER A 61 -2.69 2.66 -3.68
C SER A 61 -2.23 3.74 -2.70
N SER A 62 -2.11 3.41 -1.43
CA SER A 62 -1.56 4.27 -0.39
C SER A 62 -0.36 3.66 0.34
N GLY A 63 0.12 2.51 -0.10
CA GLY A 63 1.16 1.71 0.55
C GLY A 63 2.29 1.27 -0.40
N SER A 64 3.00 0.23 -0.01
CA SER A 64 4.15 -0.31 -0.73
C SER A 64 3.79 -1.09 -1.99
N GLU A 65 2.53 -1.45 -2.18
CA GLU A 65 1.98 -2.10 -3.37
C GLU A 65 1.80 -1.15 -4.57
N GLU A 66 2.17 0.12 -4.44
CA GLU A 66 2.03 1.16 -5.46
C GLU A 66 2.86 0.88 -6.73
N PRO A 67 2.23 0.72 -7.91
CA PRO A 67 2.95 0.42 -9.14
C PRO A 67 3.22 1.64 -10.02
N ASN A 68 2.56 2.78 -9.80
CA ASN A 68 2.47 3.87 -10.78
C ASN A 68 3.16 5.15 -10.35
N ALA A 69 3.06 5.53 -9.06
CA ALA A 69 3.60 6.77 -8.53
C ALA A 69 5.08 6.61 -8.16
N LEU A 70 5.91 6.30 -9.16
CA LEU A 70 7.35 6.16 -9.03
C LEU A 70 8.04 7.47 -9.38
N VAL A 71 8.92 7.94 -8.52
CA VAL A 71 9.61 9.23 -8.64
C VAL A 71 11.11 9.08 -8.45
N HIS A 72 11.87 10.05 -8.93
CA HIS A 72 13.21 10.31 -8.43
C HIS A 72 13.06 11.10 -7.13
N LEU A 73 13.64 10.59 -6.08
CA LEU A 73 13.68 11.24 -4.78
C LEU A 73 15.08 11.83 -4.57
N ARG A 74 15.15 13.04 -4.04
CA ARG A 74 16.39 13.82 -3.84
C ARG A 74 17.10 14.18 -5.14
N SER A 75 18.25 14.84 -5.01
CA SER A 75 19.10 15.27 -6.13
C SER A 75 20.58 14.95 -5.83
N GLY A 76 21.43 15.02 -6.86
CA GLY A 76 22.86 14.78 -6.77
C GLY A 76 23.21 13.35 -6.33
N ALA A 77 24.22 13.23 -5.49
CA ALA A 77 24.77 11.94 -5.03
C ALA A 77 23.74 11.05 -4.28
N ARG A 78 22.72 11.65 -3.67
CA ARG A 78 21.66 10.94 -2.94
C ARG A 78 20.40 10.68 -3.77
N GLN A 79 20.44 10.88 -5.07
CA GLN A 79 19.29 10.65 -5.95
C GLN A 79 18.90 9.18 -5.99
N GLU A 80 17.63 8.89 -5.71
CA GLU A 80 17.04 7.55 -5.80
C GLU A 80 15.94 7.51 -6.84
N PRO A 81 16.10 6.73 -7.91
CA PRO A 81 15.03 6.48 -8.86
C PRO A 81 14.05 5.41 -8.33
N ASN A 82 12.89 5.34 -8.97
CA ASN A 82 11.86 4.32 -8.74
C ASN A 82 11.36 4.26 -7.28
N THR A 83 11.47 5.37 -6.54
CA THR A 83 10.92 5.45 -5.19
C THR A 83 9.40 5.66 -5.26
N ARG A 84 8.65 4.84 -4.52
CA ARG A 84 7.19 4.98 -4.45
C ARG A 84 6.84 6.22 -3.63
N ALA A 85 6.12 7.15 -4.22
CA ALA A 85 5.68 8.36 -3.52
C ALA A 85 4.76 8.07 -2.33
N THR A 86 4.09 6.91 -2.33
CA THR A 86 3.19 6.46 -1.26
C THR A 86 3.89 6.03 0.02
N VAL A 87 5.18 5.65 -0.05
CA VAL A 87 5.98 5.24 1.11
C VAL A 87 7.13 6.21 1.44
N ALA A 88 7.37 7.20 0.58
CA ALA A 88 8.34 8.25 0.83
C ALA A 88 7.77 9.21 1.90
N GLU A 89 8.33 9.15 3.12
CA GLU A 89 7.95 10.07 4.20
C GLU A 89 8.36 11.49 3.84
N LEU A 90 7.46 12.43 4.09
CA LEU A 90 7.72 13.84 3.80
C LEU A 90 8.63 14.44 4.89
N PHE A 91 9.67 15.16 4.46
CA PHE A 91 10.51 16.00 5.29
C PHE A 91 10.67 17.38 4.67
N ASP A 92 11.06 18.35 5.47
CA ASP A 92 11.25 19.72 4.99
C ASP A 92 12.42 19.81 4.01
N GLY A 93 12.20 20.47 2.87
CA GLY A 93 13.17 20.55 1.78
C GLY A 93 13.25 19.31 0.87
N LEU A 94 12.30 18.36 0.97
CA LEU A 94 12.28 17.20 0.08
C LEU A 94 12.16 17.64 -1.38
N GLU A 95 13.05 17.13 -2.22
CA GLU A 95 13.03 17.31 -3.66
C GLU A 95 12.63 16.00 -4.34
N ALA A 96 11.61 16.06 -5.19
CA ALA A 96 11.19 14.93 -6.01
C ALA A 96 10.91 15.36 -7.44
N THR A 97 11.19 14.48 -8.40
CA THR A 97 10.84 14.68 -9.79
C THR A 97 10.17 13.45 -10.36
N SER A 98 9.28 13.67 -11.31
CA SER A 98 8.72 12.57 -12.09
C SER A 98 9.81 11.94 -12.95
N GLN A 99 9.60 10.70 -13.30
CA GLN A 99 10.43 9.99 -14.26
C GLN A 99 9.57 9.54 -15.44
N ASN A 100 10.20 9.16 -16.55
CA ASN A 100 9.49 8.64 -17.72
C ASN A 100 8.58 9.66 -18.42
N ALA A 101 8.99 10.92 -18.55
CA ALA A 101 8.30 11.94 -19.34
C ALA A 101 9.28 12.92 -19.97
N TRP A 102 9.02 13.38 -21.20
CA TRP A 102 9.80 14.40 -21.85
C TRP A 102 8.93 15.25 -22.80
N PRO A 103 8.98 16.59 -22.73
CA PRO A 103 9.76 17.42 -21.79
C PRO A 103 9.12 17.57 -20.41
N SER A 104 7.88 17.14 -20.20
CA SER A 104 7.22 17.21 -18.89
C SER A 104 6.09 16.19 -18.75
N LEU A 105 5.60 15.94 -17.52
CA LEU A 105 4.44 15.07 -17.28
C LEU A 105 3.20 15.52 -18.04
N LYS A 106 2.96 16.83 -18.14
CA LYS A 106 1.76 17.38 -18.79
C LYS A 106 1.84 17.30 -20.31
N LEU A 107 3.03 17.51 -20.85
CA LEU A 107 3.31 17.45 -22.29
C LEU A 107 4.44 16.46 -22.52
N ASP A 108 4.09 15.21 -22.82
CA ASP A 108 5.05 14.14 -23.05
C ASP A 108 5.03 13.75 -24.53
N ALA A 109 6.14 13.98 -25.21
CA ALA A 109 6.27 13.68 -26.64
C ALA A 109 6.17 12.18 -26.92
N MET A 110 6.62 11.33 -25.96
CA MET A 110 6.58 9.89 -26.11
C MET A 110 5.15 9.31 -25.95
N ALA A 111 4.17 10.11 -25.54
CA ALA A 111 2.76 9.71 -25.50
C ALA A 111 2.19 9.36 -26.90
N ILE A 112 2.91 9.66 -27.97
CA ILE A 112 2.59 9.19 -29.33
C ILE A 112 2.61 7.63 -29.41
N ASN A 113 3.38 6.96 -28.53
CA ASN A 113 3.45 5.51 -28.47
C ASN A 113 2.09 4.85 -28.16
N ASP A 114 1.19 5.56 -27.44
CA ASP A 114 -0.15 5.05 -27.17
C ASP A 114 -1.00 4.98 -28.45
N LYS A 115 -0.81 5.93 -29.38
CA LYS A 115 -1.47 5.92 -30.68
C LYS A 115 -0.89 4.86 -31.64
N LEU A 116 0.34 4.45 -31.40
CA LEU A 116 1.04 3.43 -32.18
C LEU A 116 1.02 2.06 -31.48
N ASN A 117 0.11 1.84 -30.55
CA ASN A 117 0.06 0.67 -29.66
C ASN A 117 0.02 -0.69 -30.41
N SER A 118 -0.58 -0.75 -31.58
CA SER A 118 -0.63 -1.95 -32.42
C SER A 118 0.75 -2.43 -32.85
N PHE A 119 1.73 -1.52 -33.02
CA PHE A 119 3.12 -1.88 -33.35
C PHE A 119 3.92 -2.32 -32.12
N PHE A 120 3.46 -1.96 -30.93
CA PHE A 120 4.12 -2.26 -29.66
C PHE A 120 3.40 -3.36 -28.86
N ALA A 121 2.79 -4.34 -29.53
CA ALA A 121 2.18 -5.49 -28.85
C ALA A 121 3.19 -6.23 -27.96
N ALA A 122 2.72 -7.11 -27.07
CA ALA A 122 3.59 -7.88 -26.20
C ALA A 122 4.68 -8.62 -26.98
N GLY A 123 5.93 -8.51 -26.55
CA GLY A 123 7.07 -9.09 -27.23
C GLY A 123 7.49 -8.37 -28.52
N PHE A 124 7.05 -7.13 -28.75
CA PHE A 124 7.37 -6.37 -29.97
C PHE A 124 8.87 -6.29 -30.26
N TYR A 125 9.72 -6.22 -29.25
CA TYR A 125 11.18 -6.14 -29.41
C TYR A 125 11.77 -7.44 -29.98
N TYR A 126 11.14 -8.59 -29.78
CA TYR A 126 11.53 -9.85 -30.43
C TYR A 126 11.08 -9.97 -31.90
N LYS A 127 10.17 -9.12 -32.34
CA LYS A 127 9.63 -9.13 -33.71
C LYS A 127 10.11 -7.96 -34.54
N THR A 128 10.19 -6.77 -33.97
CA THR A 128 10.40 -5.51 -34.69
C THR A 128 11.89 -5.12 -34.77
N PHE A 129 12.70 -5.44 -33.76
CA PHE A 129 14.09 -4.99 -33.64
C PHE A 129 15.12 -6.11 -33.77
N MET A 130 14.77 -7.20 -34.46
CA MET A 130 15.66 -8.35 -34.63
C MET A 130 16.63 -8.21 -35.82
N TRP A 131 16.40 -7.26 -36.69
CA TRP A 131 17.24 -7.08 -37.88
C TRP A 131 17.63 -5.62 -38.10
N PRO A 132 18.90 -5.28 -38.39
CA PRO A 132 20.06 -6.21 -38.32
C PRO A 132 20.41 -6.62 -36.89
N ALA A 133 20.73 -7.91 -36.66
CA ALA A 133 21.01 -8.42 -35.32
C ALA A 133 22.16 -7.68 -34.60
N ALA A 134 23.19 -7.21 -35.35
CA ALA A 134 24.30 -6.45 -34.79
C ALA A 134 23.89 -5.08 -34.19
N PHE A 135 22.68 -4.58 -34.48
CA PHE A 135 22.20 -3.31 -33.95
C PHE A 135 21.54 -3.49 -32.58
N TRP A 136 21.25 -4.72 -32.15
CA TRP A 136 20.56 -4.95 -30.90
C TRP A 136 21.25 -4.29 -29.70
N GLU A 137 22.50 -4.64 -29.45
CA GLU A 137 23.23 -4.14 -28.28
C GLU A 137 23.62 -2.66 -28.38
N LYS A 138 23.90 -2.18 -29.60
CA LYS A 138 24.49 -0.85 -29.79
C LYS A 138 23.47 0.25 -30.12
N VAL A 139 22.29 -0.12 -30.62
CA VAL A 139 21.29 0.84 -31.10
C VAL A 139 19.93 0.60 -30.44
N TYR A 140 19.34 -0.60 -30.62
CA TYR A 140 17.97 -0.84 -30.23
C TYR A 140 17.80 -0.91 -28.70
N GLU A 141 18.62 -1.70 -28.01
CA GLU A 141 18.54 -1.86 -26.56
C GLU A 141 18.75 -0.52 -25.80
N PRO A 142 19.79 0.29 -26.10
CA PRO A 142 19.95 1.58 -25.45
C PRO A 142 18.77 2.54 -25.66
N ILE A 143 18.21 2.57 -26.86
CA ILE A 143 17.04 3.41 -27.16
C ILE A 143 15.81 2.90 -26.39
N ILE A 144 15.54 1.60 -26.41
CA ILE A 144 14.41 0.99 -25.71
C ILE A 144 14.54 1.19 -24.20
N ARG A 145 15.73 0.97 -23.64
CA ARG A 145 15.99 1.17 -22.20
C ARG A 145 15.79 2.63 -21.79
N HIS A 146 16.29 3.58 -22.59
CA HIS A 146 16.08 4.99 -22.35
C HIS A 146 14.60 5.38 -22.43
N ALA A 147 13.91 4.89 -23.44
CA ALA A 147 12.46 5.13 -23.63
C ALA A 147 11.59 4.44 -22.58
N ALA A 148 12.05 3.36 -21.95
CA ALA A 148 11.32 2.71 -20.86
C ALA A 148 11.26 3.54 -19.57
N GLY A 149 12.11 4.58 -19.44
CA GLY A 149 12.05 5.52 -18.33
C GLY A 149 12.20 4.89 -16.94
N LEU A 150 13.06 3.87 -16.83
CA LEU A 150 13.27 3.11 -15.57
C LEU A 150 14.01 3.92 -14.50
N GLY A 151 14.20 5.21 -14.68
CA GLY A 151 15.00 6.07 -13.83
C GLY A 151 16.50 5.85 -14.04
N ALA A 152 17.30 6.81 -13.61
CA ALA A 152 18.74 6.75 -13.69
C ALA A 152 19.34 6.91 -12.29
N LEU A 153 20.28 6.02 -11.95
CA LEU A 153 21.12 6.21 -10.77
C LEU A 153 22.06 7.38 -10.99
N THR A 154 22.39 8.10 -9.93
CA THR A 154 23.50 9.04 -9.95
C THR A 154 24.80 8.31 -10.29
N LYS A 155 25.76 9.06 -10.88
CA LYS A 155 27.14 8.59 -11.09
C LYS A 155 28.10 9.14 -10.03
N ASP A 156 27.59 9.99 -9.14
CA ASP A 156 28.36 10.54 -8.05
C ASP A 156 28.57 9.48 -6.96
N GLU A 157 29.65 9.61 -6.20
CA GLU A 157 29.93 8.73 -5.07
C GLU A 157 28.85 8.91 -4.01
N ASP A 158 28.29 7.79 -3.52
CA ASP A 158 27.29 7.79 -2.47
C ASP A 158 27.94 8.21 -1.12
N PRO A 159 27.51 9.32 -0.52
CA PRO A 159 28.09 9.82 0.72
C PRO A 159 27.52 9.13 1.97
N ASP A 160 26.54 8.23 1.82
CA ASP A 160 25.84 7.61 2.94
C ASP A 160 26.48 6.29 3.37
N GLU A 161 26.36 5.99 4.66
CA GLU A 161 26.86 4.75 5.24
C GLU A 161 25.73 3.73 5.38
N TYR A 162 26.08 2.44 5.22
CA TYR A 162 25.16 1.31 5.32
C TYR A 162 25.72 0.29 6.31
N ASP A 163 24.83 -0.31 7.10
CA ASP A 163 25.24 -1.26 8.14
C ASP A 163 24.62 -2.64 7.92
N LYS A 164 25.20 -3.63 8.59
CA LYS A 164 24.73 -5.02 8.66
C LYS A 164 24.68 -5.46 10.10
N GLY A 165 23.57 -6.06 10.50
CA GLY A 165 23.39 -6.50 11.87
C GLY A 165 22.76 -7.87 11.99
N PHE A 166 22.85 -8.41 13.20
CA PHE A 166 22.26 -9.69 13.58
C PHE A 166 21.31 -9.49 14.75
N VAL A 167 20.17 -10.16 14.71
CA VAL A 167 19.18 -10.16 15.81
C VAL A 167 18.76 -11.59 16.08
N HIS A 168 18.68 -11.94 17.36
CA HIS A 168 18.19 -13.25 17.81
C HIS A 168 16.94 -13.06 18.65
N CYS A 169 15.86 -13.77 18.33
CA CYS A 169 14.61 -13.71 19.08
C CYS A 169 13.97 -15.10 19.24
N ASP A 170 13.07 -15.21 20.17
CA ASP A 170 12.25 -16.41 20.33
C ASP A 170 11.10 -16.37 19.31
N LEU A 171 10.50 -15.19 19.10
CA LEU A 171 9.41 -14.98 18.16
C LEU A 171 9.63 -13.73 17.31
N LEU A 172 9.64 -13.90 15.98
CA LEU A 172 9.54 -12.82 14.99
C LEU A 172 8.09 -12.63 14.57
N ILE A 173 7.61 -11.39 14.60
CA ILE A 173 6.29 -11.03 14.09
C ILE A 173 6.48 -10.06 12.92
N ILE A 174 5.93 -10.44 11.76
CA ILE A 174 6.08 -9.72 10.49
C ILE A 174 4.79 -8.98 10.18
N GLY A 175 4.80 -7.65 10.37
CA GLY A 175 3.63 -6.79 10.25
C GLY A 175 3.03 -6.42 11.60
N ALA A 176 2.84 -5.12 11.85
CA ALA A 176 2.31 -4.55 13.09
C ALA A 176 0.88 -4.02 12.91
N GLY A 177 0.05 -4.69 12.10
CA GLY A 177 -1.39 -4.51 12.07
C GLY A 177 -2.07 -5.11 13.32
N PRO A 178 -3.41 -5.15 13.40
CA PRO A 178 -4.12 -5.65 14.58
C PRO A 178 -3.68 -7.06 15.00
N ALA A 179 -3.48 -7.97 14.04
CA ALA A 179 -3.01 -9.33 14.33
C ALA A 179 -1.60 -9.35 14.93
N GLY A 180 -0.67 -8.59 14.31
CA GLY A 180 0.72 -8.55 14.77
C GLY A 180 0.88 -7.86 16.12
N LEU A 181 0.16 -6.76 16.36
CA LEU A 181 0.16 -6.07 17.66
C LEU A 181 -0.39 -6.98 18.77
N MET A 182 -1.51 -7.69 18.52
CA MET A 182 -2.07 -8.60 19.50
C MET A 182 -1.15 -9.80 19.77
N ALA A 183 -0.51 -10.34 18.73
CA ALA A 183 0.49 -11.40 18.88
C ALA A 183 1.68 -10.93 19.71
N ALA A 184 2.20 -9.71 19.44
CA ALA A 184 3.32 -9.14 20.17
C ALA A 184 3.00 -8.89 21.64
N LEU A 185 1.82 -8.34 21.95
CA LEU A 185 1.33 -8.16 23.32
C LEU A 185 1.25 -9.50 24.06
N THR A 186 0.68 -10.52 23.41
CA THR A 186 0.55 -11.85 24.01
C THR A 186 1.90 -12.47 24.33
N ALA A 187 2.82 -12.46 23.38
CA ALA A 187 4.15 -13.06 23.55
C ALA A 187 5.09 -12.22 24.45
N GLY A 188 5.03 -10.89 24.33
CA GLY A 188 5.83 -9.99 25.14
C GLY A 188 5.47 -10.05 26.62
N ARG A 189 4.19 -10.05 26.94
CA ARG A 189 3.67 -10.21 28.33
C ARG A 189 4.05 -11.56 28.93
N ALA A 190 4.18 -12.61 28.11
CA ALA A 190 4.64 -13.93 28.53
C ALA A 190 6.16 -14.04 28.71
N GLY A 191 6.92 -12.96 28.43
CA GLY A 191 8.37 -12.89 28.61
C GLY A 191 9.19 -13.44 27.46
N ALA A 192 8.60 -13.77 26.30
CA ALA A 192 9.34 -14.15 25.11
C ALA A 192 10.14 -12.97 24.56
N ARG A 193 11.33 -13.23 24.01
CA ARG A 193 12.09 -12.22 23.26
C ARG A 193 11.44 -12.05 21.91
N VAL A 194 10.72 -10.93 21.74
CA VAL A 194 9.95 -10.62 20.53
C VAL A 194 10.65 -9.59 19.68
N VAL A 195 10.68 -9.82 18.38
CA VAL A 195 10.95 -8.79 17.37
C VAL A 195 9.64 -8.56 16.60
N LEU A 196 9.13 -7.34 16.63
CA LEU A 196 8.00 -6.89 15.83
C LEU A 196 8.51 -5.96 14.73
N ALA A 197 8.45 -6.40 13.48
CA ALA A 197 8.90 -5.63 12.32
C ALA A 197 7.73 -5.19 11.45
N ASP A 198 7.72 -3.91 11.04
CA ASP A 198 6.74 -3.34 10.13
C ASP A 198 7.40 -2.38 9.13
N GLU A 199 6.97 -2.43 7.88
CA GLU A 199 7.53 -1.58 6.82
C GLU A 199 7.08 -0.13 6.92
N ASP A 200 5.94 0.14 7.58
CA ASP A 200 5.43 1.49 7.78
C ASP A 200 6.22 2.21 8.90
N PHE A 201 6.28 3.53 8.82
CA PHE A 201 6.82 4.36 9.90
C PHE A 201 5.89 4.43 11.11
N ARG A 202 4.59 4.15 10.92
CA ARG A 202 3.57 4.13 11.96
C ARG A 202 2.93 2.75 12.06
N MET A 203 3.25 2.03 13.11
CA MET A 203 2.61 0.75 13.41
C MET A 203 1.10 0.91 13.63
N GLY A 204 0.32 -0.14 13.34
CA GLY A 204 -1.15 -0.15 13.42
C GLY A 204 -1.81 -0.73 12.18
N GLY A 205 -1.09 -0.78 11.04
CA GLY A 205 -1.62 -1.28 9.78
C GLY A 205 -2.93 -0.61 9.40
N ARG A 206 -3.96 -1.40 9.04
CA ARG A 206 -5.27 -0.89 8.62
C ARG A 206 -6.00 -0.05 9.69
N LEU A 207 -5.70 -0.24 11.00
CA LEU A 207 -6.29 0.56 12.07
C LEU A 207 -6.00 2.06 11.93
N ASN A 208 -4.90 2.43 11.29
CA ASN A 208 -4.58 3.81 10.96
C ASN A 208 -5.49 4.44 9.90
N ALA A 209 -6.20 3.62 9.14
CA ALA A 209 -7.04 4.04 8.01
C ALA A 209 -8.54 3.74 8.21
N GLU A 210 -8.93 3.14 9.31
CA GLU A 210 -10.31 2.76 9.61
C GLU A 210 -10.94 3.62 10.71
N THR A 211 -12.26 3.65 10.74
CA THR A 211 -13.05 4.40 11.71
C THR A 211 -13.59 3.53 12.84
N PHE A 212 -13.32 2.22 12.81
CA PHE A 212 -13.79 1.29 13.83
C PHE A 212 -13.07 1.42 15.16
N GLU A 213 -13.81 1.12 16.22
CA GLU A 213 -13.27 1.04 17.56
C GLU A 213 -12.68 -0.34 17.87
N VAL A 214 -11.65 -0.34 18.71
CA VAL A 214 -11.06 -1.51 19.34
C VAL A 214 -11.01 -1.26 20.83
N GLY A 215 -11.72 -2.09 21.61
CA GLY A 215 -11.79 -1.94 23.06
C GLY A 215 -12.41 -0.61 23.53
N GLY A 216 -13.30 0.00 22.73
CA GLY A 216 -13.94 1.29 23.05
C GLY A 216 -13.07 2.51 22.74
N MET A 217 -11.95 2.35 22.04
CA MET A 217 -11.09 3.41 21.56
C MET A 217 -11.06 3.41 20.03
N ALA A 218 -10.79 4.56 19.40
CA ALA A 218 -10.48 4.57 17.96
C ALA A 218 -9.34 3.61 17.65
N GLY A 219 -9.43 2.87 16.54
CA GLY A 219 -8.46 1.83 16.20
C GLY A 219 -7.01 2.32 16.18
N ALA A 220 -6.76 3.53 15.68
CA ALA A 220 -5.42 4.14 15.68
C ALA A 220 -4.90 4.46 17.09
N ASP A 221 -5.79 4.85 18.00
CA ASP A 221 -5.43 5.14 19.40
C ASP A 221 -5.11 3.85 20.15
N TRP A 222 -5.91 2.79 19.94
CA TRP A 222 -5.62 1.45 20.46
C TRP A 222 -4.25 0.96 19.96
N ALA A 223 -3.96 1.09 18.67
CA ALA A 223 -2.68 0.70 18.11
C ALA A 223 -1.52 1.49 18.75
N SER A 224 -1.70 2.79 18.95
CA SER A 224 -0.70 3.64 19.62
C SER A 224 -0.46 3.22 21.07
N ALA A 225 -1.53 2.89 21.81
CA ALA A 225 -1.43 2.37 23.18
C ALA A 225 -0.72 1.02 23.23
N ALA A 226 -1.06 0.10 22.32
CA ALA A 226 -0.41 -1.19 22.19
C ALA A 226 1.10 -1.06 21.90
N VAL A 227 1.48 -0.17 20.99
CA VAL A 227 2.90 0.13 20.67
C VAL A 227 3.62 0.71 21.89
N ALA A 228 2.97 1.62 22.64
CA ALA A 228 3.55 2.20 23.85
C ALA A 228 3.78 1.14 24.95
N GLU A 229 2.83 0.21 25.16
CA GLU A 229 3.01 -0.91 26.07
C GLU A 229 4.17 -1.81 25.63
N LEU A 230 4.21 -2.19 24.36
CA LEU A 230 5.28 -3.03 23.80
C LEU A 230 6.66 -2.38 23.94
N ALA A 231 6.75 -1.08 23.73
CA ALA A 231 8.01 -0.33 23.89
C ALA A 231 8.51 -0.29 25.34
N ALA A 232 7.61 -0.44 26.32
CA ALA A 232 7.96 -0.51 27.74
C ALA A 232 8.45 -1.91 28.18
N LEU A 233 8.25 -2.95 27.35
CA LEU A 233 8.68 -4.31 27.66
C LEU A 233 10.14 -4.52 27.27
N PRO A 234 11.07 -4.86 28.20
CA PRO A 234 12.50 -4.98 27.92
C PRO A 234 12.86 -6.15 27.00
N ASN A 235 11.95 -7.11 26.86
CA ASN A 235 12.10 -8.29 26.01
C ASN A 235 11.48 -8.11 24.61
N VAL A 236 10.97 -6.93 24.28
CA VAL A 236 10.37 -6.62 22.97
C VAL A 236 11.21 -5.59 22.23
N ARG A 237 11.54 -5.88 20.98
CA ARG A 237 12.17 -4.95 20.04
C ARG A 237 11.20 -4.58 18.96
N LEU A 238 10.88 -3.29 18.86
CA LEU A 238 10.07 -2.70 17.77
C LEU A 238 11.00 -2.24 16.65
N MET A 239 10.69 -2.63 15.42
CA MET A 239 11.41 -2.26 14.20
C MET A 239 10.41 -1.73 13.17
N ASN A 240 10.07 -0.46 13.26
CA ASN A 240 9.33 0.25 12.21
C ASN A 240 10.23 0.57 11.02
N ARG A 241 9.67 0.94 9.87
CA ARG A 241 10.40 1.16 8.60
C ARG A 241 11.25 -0.05 8.19
N THR A 242 10.84 -1.24 8.61
CA THR A 242 11.62 -2.47 8.43
C THR A 242 10.85 -3.49 7.62
N THR A 243 11.31 -3.74 6.41
CA THR A 243 10.70 -4.70 5.48
C THR A 243 11.40 -6.05 5.60
N ILE A 244 10.64 -7.11 5.92
CA ILE A 244 11.15 -8.49 5.83
C ILE A 244 11.13 -8.91 4.36
N VAL A 245 12.31 -9.16 3.80
CA VAL A 245 12.49 -9.43 2.37
C VAL A 245 12.62 -10.92 2.04
N GLY A 246 12.77 -11.78 3.03
CA GLY A 246 12.87 -13.22 2.79
C GLY A 246 12.87 -14.06 4.05
N ALA A 247 12.38 -15.30 3.89
CA ALA A 247 12.51 -16.40 4.84
C ALA A 247 13.45 -17.45 4.24
N PHE A 248 14.40 -17.91 5.03
CA PHE A 248 15.43 -18.86 4.64
C PHE A 248 15.42 -20.07 5.57
N ASP A 249 16.27 -21.07 5.29
CA ASP A 249 16.39 -22.26 6.10
C ASP A 249 16.79 -21.93 7.56
N HIS A 250 16.42 -22.79 8.48
CA HIS A 250 16.79 -22.72 9.90
C HIS A 250 16.29 -21.49 10.67
N GLY A 251 15.14 -20.93 10.26
CA GLY A 251 14.52 -19.78 10.94
C GLY A 251 15.28 -18.46 10.74
N ILE A 252 15.99 -18.34 9.63
CA ILE A 252 16.68 -17.11 9.25
C ILE A 252 15.76 -16.25 8.39
N TYR A 253 15.66 -14.98 8.75
CA TYR A 253 14.92 -13.97 7.99
C TYR A 253 15.86 -12.80 7.65
N SER A 254 15.69 -12.24 6.46
CA SER A 254 16.41 -11.02 6.06
C SER A 254 15.47 -9.83 6.11
N ALA A 255 15.96 -8.72 6.64
CA ALA A 255 15.19 -7.48 6.73
C ALA A 255 16.02 -6.28 6.32
N VAL A 256 15.39 -5.28 5.72
CA VAL A 256 15.99 -3.97 5.43
C VAL A 256 15.27 -2.93 6.28
N GLU A 257 16.02 -2.30 7.19
CA GLU A 257 15.55 -1.17 7.99
C GLU A 257 16.00 0.14 7.35
N ARG A 258 15.05 1.03 7.08
CA ARG A 258 15.28 2.39 6.58
C ARG A 258 15.51 3.33 7.77
N VAL A 259 16.75 3.35 8.29
CA VAL A 259 17.09 4.06 9.54
C VAL A 259 16.96 5.57 9.37
N SER A 260 17.43 6.12 8.26
CA SER A 260 17.52 7.57 8.04
C SER A 260 16.92 8.04 6.71
N ASP A 261 16.23 7.18 5.95
CA ASP A 261 15.62 7.54 4.64
C ASP A 261 14.56 8.64 4.76
N HIS A 262 13.96 8.80 5.94
CA HIS A 262 12.96 9.84 6.24
C HIS A 262 13.57 11.20 6.58
N LEU A 263 14.90 11.34 6.51
CA LEU A 263 15.62 12.56 6.80
C LEU A 263 16.28 13.12 5.54
N ALA A 264 16.46 14.43 5.48
CA ALA A 264 17.18 15.08 4.38
C ALA A 264 18.62 14.57 4.29
N VAL A 265 19.29 14.41 5.43
CA VAL A 265 20.63 13.86 5.59
C VAL A 265 20.60 12.89 6.76
N PRO A 266 21.23 11.72 6.68
CA PRO A 266 21.36 10.81 7.82
C PRO A 266 21.96 11.50 9.06
N MET A 267 21.51 11.09 10.24
CA MET A 267 22.10 11.58 11.49
C MET A 267 23.55 11.13 11.61
N ALA A 268 24.40 11.98 12.14
CA ALA A 268 25.82 11.65 12.37
C ALA A 268 25.99 10.35 13.17
N GLY A 269 26.80 9.42 12.66
CA GLY A 269 27.04 8.11 13.26
C GLY A 269 25.87 7.13 13.17
N LYS A 270 24.88 7.40 12.32
CA LYS A 270 23.79 6.48 11.99
C LYS A 270 23.85 6.10 10.51
N PRO A 271 23.64 4.83 10.17
CA PRO A 271 23.56 4.42 8.79
C PRO A 271 22.30 4.98 8.14
N ARG A 272 22.28 5.04 6.81
CA ARG A 272 21.09 5.31 6.05
C ARG A 272 20.11 4.15 6.13
N GLN A 273 20.63 2.93 5.92
CA GLN A 273 19.88 1.68 6.00
C GLN A 273 20.72 0.60 6.68
N THR A 274 20.05 -0.35 7.31
CA THR A 274 20.70 -1.53 7.91
C THR A 274 20.08 -2.81 7.33
N LEU A 275 20.93 -3.71 6.85
CA LEU A 275 20.54 -5.06 6.47
C LEU A 275 20.63 -5.98 7.69
N TRP A 276 19.50 -6.48 8.17
CA TRP A 276 19.41 -7.38 9.30
C TRP A 276 19.33 -8.84 8.87
N ARG A 277 20.04 -9.72 9.58
CA ARG A 277 19.77 -11.16 9.64
C ARG A 277 19.12 -11.47 10.99
N ILE A 278 17.86 -11.89 10.95
CA ILE A 278 17.07 -12.18 12.13
C ILE A 278 16.98 -13.70 12.27
N TYR A 279 17.48 -14.21 13.40
CA TYR A 279 17.40 -15.62 13.77
C TYR A 279 16.24 -15.80 14.74
N ALA A 280 15.16 -16.37 14.27
CA ALA A 280 13.93 -16.58 15.03
C ALA A 280 13.65 -18.07 15.24
N LYS A 281 13.31 -18.47 16.46
CA LYS A 281 12.90 -19.84 16.75
C LYS A 281 11.51 -20.12 16.15
N ARG A 282 10.61 -19.13 16.19
CA ARG A 282 9.29 -19.14 15.58
C ARG A 282 9.01 -17.79 14.92
N ALA A 283 8.13 -17.78 13.93
CA ALA A 283 7.69 -16.56 13.29
C ALA A 283 6.19 -16.57 12.99
N ILE A 284 5.59 -15.37 12.99
CA ILE A 284 4.18 -15.16 12.60
C ILE A 284 4.14 -14.12 11.48
N LEU A 285 3.59 -14.50 10.33
CA LEU A 285 3.28 -13.57 9.24
C LEU A 285 1.93 -12.92 9.54
N ALA A 286 1.95 -11.63 9.89
CA ALA A 286 0.80 -10.75 10.07
C ALA A 286 0.78 -9.63 9.03
N GLY A 287 1.30 -9.92 7.82
CA GLY A 287 1.54 -8.98 6.72
C GLY A 287 0.29 -8.49 5.99
N GLY A 288 -0.91 -8.81 6.49
CA GLY A 288 -2.17 -8.30 5.95
C GLY A 288 -2.53 -8.86 4.58
N ALA A 289 -3.30 -8.08 3.82
CA ALA A 289 -3.77 -8.40 2.49
C ALA A 289 -3.73 -7.15 1.60
N THR A 290 -3.58 -7.35 0.30
CA THR A 290 -3.58 -6.31 -0.72
C THR A 290 -4.92 -6.27 -1.42
N GLU A 291 -5.53 -5.09 -1.57
CA GLU A 291 -6.81 -4.92 -2.25
C GLU A 291 -6.66 -5.15 -3.75
N ARG A 292 -7.65 -5.85 -4.35
CA ARG A 292 -7.71 -6.12 -5.79
C ARG A 292 -8.45 -5.02 -6.53
N PRO A 293 -7.93 -4.51 -7.66
CA PRO A 293 -8.74 -3.75 -8.61
C PRO A 293 -9.72 -4.65 -9.37
N ILE A 294 -10.76 -4.04 -9.94
CA ILE A 294 -11.63 -4.67 -10.95
C ILE A 294 -11.23 -4.08 -12.31
N ALA A 295 -11.07 -4.94 -13.32
CA ALA A 295 -10.67 -4.52 -14.65
C ALA A 295 -11.85 -3.90 -15.43
N PHE A 296 -11.59 -2.80 -16.12
CA PHE A 296 -12.50 -2.15 -17.08
C PHE A 296 -11.67 -1.33 -18.08
N GLU A 297 -12.28 -0.85 -19.15
CA GLU A 297 -11.57 -0.10 -20.18
C GLU A 297 -11.02 1.23 -19.61
N ASN A 298 -9.78 1.59 -19.96
CA ASN A 298 -9.09 2.80 -19.49
C ASN A 298 -9.00 2.95 -17.96
N ASN A 299 -8.88 1.86 -17.23
CA ASN A 299 -8.81 1.82 -15.75
C ASN A 299 -7.52 2.38 -15.14
N ASP A 300 -6.62 2.91 -15.95
CA ASP A 300 -5.28 3.31 -15.56
C ASP A 300 -5.09 4.84 -15.46
N ARG A 301 -6.16 5.62 -15.57
CA ARG A 301 -6.10 7.09 -15.50
C ARG A 301 -5.79 7.59 -14.10
N PRO A 302 -5.03 8.71 -13.95
CA PRO A 302 -4.91 9.38 -12.65
C PRO A 302 -6.28 9.73 -12.05
N GLY A 303 -6.51 9.29 -10.83
CA GLY A 303 -7.82 9.38 -10.15
C GLY A 303 -8.56 8.05 -10.07
N VAL A 304 -8.18 7.03 -10.86
CA VAL A 304 -8.61 5.64 -10.61
C VAL A 304 -7.67 5.03 -9.57
N MET A 305 -8.22 4.65 -8.42
CA MET A 305 -7.48 4.20 -7.25
C MET A 305 -8.18 3.02 -6.58
N LEU A 306 -7.48 2.28 -5.75
CA LEU A 306 -8.11 1.31 -4.85
C LEU A 306 -9.03 2.04 -3.86
N ALA A 307 -10.17 1.44 -3.54
CA ALA A 307 -11.14 2.04 -2.62
C ALA A 307 -10.57 2.18 -1.21
N GLY A 308 -9.82 1.18 -0.73
CA GLY A 308 -9.09 1.23 0.52
C GLY A 308 -8.05 2.35 0.57
N ALA A 309 -7.43 2.70 -0.58
CA ALA A 309 -6.52 3.82 -0.66
C ALA A 309 -7.25 5.16 -0.49
N LEU A 310 -8.42 5.36 -1.14
CA LEU A 310 -9.23 6.56 -0.93
C LEU A 310 -9.61 6.73 0.55
N ARG A 311 -10.02 5.63 1.20
CA ARG A 311 -10.34 5.60 2.64
C ARG A 311 -9.11 5.95 3.49
N ALA A 312 -7.95 5.39 3.17
CA ALA A 312 -6.71 5.68 3.88
C ALA A 312 -6.29 7.15 3.72
N TYR A 313 -6.35 7.71 2.52
CA TYR A 313 -6.07 9.14 2.31
C TYR A 313 -7.02 10.03 3.12
N ALA A 314 -8.30 9.70 3.16
CA ALA A 314 -9.28 10.46 3.93
C ALA A 314 -9.10 10.33 5.44
N ASN A 315 -8.89 9.10 5.95
CA ASN A 315 -8.88 8.83 7.38
C ASN A 315 -7.51 9.07 8.02
N ARG A 316 -6.43 8.59 7.40
CA ARG A 316 -5.08 8.69 7.95
C ARG A 316 -4.45 10.06 7.69
N TRP A 317 -4.63 10.63 6.50
CA TRP A 317 -3.98 11.88 6.11
C TRP A 317 -4.91 13.08 6.00
N GLY A 318 -6.23 12.89 6.10
CA GLY A 318 -7.19 13.96 5.92
C GLY A 318 -7.14 14.57 4.50
N VAL A 319 -7.14 13.72 3.47
CA VAL A 319 -7.05 14.13 2.07
C VAL A 319 -8.21 13.54 1.27
N ALA A 320 -8.97 14.39 0.58
CA ALA A 320 -9.88 13.97 -0.47
C ALA A 320 -9.11 13.82 -1.78
N ALA A 321 -8.95 12.58 -2.28
CA ALA A 321 -8.19 12.34 -3.50
C ALA A 321 -8.88 12.86 -4.77
N GLY A 322 -10.12 13.32 -4.69
CA GLY A 322 -10.90 13.95 -5.73
C GLY A 322 -11.99 14.85 -5.18
N ASP A 323 -12.42 15.84 -5.97
CA ASP A 323 -13.49 16.78 -5.57
C ASP A 323 -14.86 16.08 -5.60
N ARG A 324 -15.02 15.09 -6.45
CA ARG A 324 -16.22 14.26 -6.60
C ARG A 324 -15.78 12.82 -6.86
N VAL A 325 -16.21 11.92 -5.98
CA VAL A 325 -15.71 10.53 -5.94
C VAL A 325 -16.83 9.56 -6.32
N ALA A 326 -16.51 8.53 -7.10
CA ALA A 326 -17.37 7.35 -7.24
C ALA A 326 -16.66 6.14 -6.62
N VAL A 327 -17.43 5.12 -6.21
CA VAL A 327 -16.89 3.85 -5.71
C VAL A 327 -17.45 2.71 -6.55
N PHE A 328 -16.57 1.84 -7.08
CA PHE A 328 -16.93 0.63 -7.80
C PHE A 328 -16.49 -0.59 -7.00
N THR A 329 -17.44 -1.47 -6.68
CA THR A 329 -17.17 -2.59 -5.78
C THR A 329 -17.96 -3.84 -6.14
N ASN A 330 -17.47 -4.99 -5.67
CA ASN A 330 -18.14 -6.28 -5.63
C ASN A 330 -18.22 -6.86 -4.21
N ASN A 331 -17.97 -6.02 -3.19
CA ASN A 331 -17.85 -6.45 -1.80
C ASN A 331 -18.23 -5.34 -0.80
N ASP A 332 -18.37 -5.70 0.48
CA ASP A 332 -18.82 -4.78 1.53
C ASP A 332 -17.76 -3.77 1.94
N ASP A 333 -16.48 -4.05 1.75
CA ASP A 333 -15.41 -3.11 2.13
C ASP A 333 -15.42 -1.84 1.24
N GLY A 334 -15.80 -1.99 -0.05
CA GLY A 334 -16.05 -0.84 -0.92
C GLY A 334 -17.24 -0.01 -0.46
N LEU A 335 -18.32 -0.64 0.03
CA LEU A 335 -19.46 0.08 0.62
C LEU A 335 -19.07 0.84 1.88
N ARG A 336 -18.21 0.24 2.70
CA ARG A 336 -17.61 0.84 3.89
C ARG A 336 -16.80 2.10 3.52
N THR A 337 -16.00 2.02 2.46
CA THR A 337 -15.24 3.18 1.95
C THR A 337 -16.18 4.33 1.55
N ALA A 338 -17.29 4.04 0.85
CA ALA A 338 -18.24 5.07 0.46
C ALA A 338 -18.88 5.77 1.68
N ARG A 339 -19.22 5.00 2.74
CA ARG A 339 -19.75 5.55 4.00
C ARG A 339 -18.74 6.48 4.69
N ASP A 340 -17.48 6.03 4.79
CA ASP A 340 -16.41 6.82 5.46
C ASP A 340 -16.16 8.14 4.71
N LEU A 341 -16.09 8.11 3.38
CA LEU A 341 -15.91 9.31 2.56
C LEU A 341 -17.09 10.28 2.74
N HIS A 342 -18.32 9.75 2.68
CA HIS A 342 -19.53 10.56 2.86
C HIS A 342 -19.58 11.20 4.26
N ALA A 343 -19.28 10.43 5.31
CA ALA A 343 -19.23 10.92 6.69
C ALA A 343 -18.20 12.04 6.89
N LYS A 344 -17.15 12.08 6.07
CA LYS A 344 -16.13 13.13 6.06
C LYS A 344 -16.49 14.33 5.17
N GLY A 345 -17.69 14.35 4.58
CA GLY A 345 -18.15 15.43 3.72
C GLY A 345 -17.58 15.40 2.29
N VAL A 346 -16.99 14.29 1.87
CA VAL A 346 -16.57 14.13 0.47
C VAL A 346 -17.81 13.90 -0.40
N ASP A 347 -17.90 14.60 -1.55
CA ASP A 347 -19.00 14.40 -2.53
C ASP A 347 -18.86 13.01 -3.17
N VAL A 348 -19.72 12.06 -2.75
CA VAL A 348 -19.81 10.71 -3.32
C VAL A 348 -20.88 10.71 -4.40
N ALA A 349 -20.47 10.79 -5.66
CA ALA A 349 -21.34 10.85 -6.83
C ALA A 349 -22.24 9.62 -7.00
N ALA A 350 -21.68 8.45 -6.78
CA ALA A 350 -22.38 7.16 -6.79
C ALA A 350 -21.54 6.05 -6.20
N VAL A 351 -22.23 5.02 -5.72
CA VAL A 351 -21.67 3.70 -5.42
C VAL A 351 -22.19 2.72 -6.48
N ILE A 352 -21.29 2.11 -7.22
CA ILE A 352 -21.55 1.14 -8.27
C ILE A 352 -21.21 -0.24 -7.69
N ASP A 353 -22.22 -1.02 -7.34
CA ASP A 353 -22.06 -2.37 -6.80
C ASP A 353 -22.44 -3.40 -7.87
N SER A 354 -21.52 -4.28 -8.20
CA SER A 354 -21.78 -5.32 -9.21
C SER A 354 -22.74 -6.41 -8.71
N ARG A 355 -22.98 -6.47 -7.40
CA ARG A 355 -23.91 -7.42 -6.78
C ARG A 355 -25.35 -6.93 -6.91
N GLU A 356 -26.27 -7.88 -7.03
CA GLU A 356 -27.69 -7.62 -7.00
C GLU A 356 -28.23 -7.82 -5.56
N GLY A 357 -29.10 -6.91 -5.10
CA GLY A 357 -29.71 -6.98 -3.78
C GLY A 357 -28.80 -6.51 -2.64
N GLY A 358 -29.29 -6.64 -1.41
CA GLY A 358 -28.69 -6.09 -0.20
C GLY A 358 -29.21 -4.72 0.16
N ASP A 359 -28.82 -4.20 1.31
CA ASP A 359 -29.28 -2.92 1.82
C ASP A 359 -28.68 -1.74 1.04
N LEU A 360 -29.53 -0.80 0.67
CA LEU A 360 -29.08 0.46 0.09
C LEU A 360 -28.35 1.31 1.10
N LEU A 361 -27.38 2.07 0.64
CA LEU A 361 -26.65 3.03 1.47
C LEU A 361 -27.49 4.30 1.69
N PRO A 362 -27.92 4.60 2.92
CA PRO A 362 -28.70 5.82 3.18
C PRO A 362 -27.93 7.07 2.76
N GLY A 363 -28.62 7.98 2.08
CA GLY A 363 -28.06 9.27 1.64
C GLY A 363 -27.09 9.20 0.48
N LEU A 364 -26.81 8.01 -0.07
CA LEU A 364 -25.93 7.81 -1.21
C LEU A 364 -26.67 7.26 -2.42
N ARG A 365 -26.28 7.68 -3.61
CA ARG A 365 -26.74 7.06 -4.85
C ARG A 365 -26.07 5.69 -5.00
N HIS A 366 -26.79 4.62 -4.72
CA HIS A 366 -26.30 3.24 -4.78
C HIS A 366 -26.92 2.52 -5.98
N LEU A 367 -26.08 2.09 -6.93
CA LEU A 367 -26.46 1.39 -8.16
C LEU A 367 -26.07 -0.09 -8.02
N GLN A 368 -27.03 -0.94 -7.73
CA GLN A 368 -26.88 -2.38 -7.58
C GLN A 368 -26.99 -3.09 -8.94
N GLY A 369 -26.29 -4.23 -9.11
CA GLY A 369 -26.20 -4.95 -10.38
C GLY A 369 -25.51 -4.14 -11.49
N ALA A 370 -24.75 -3.11 -11.13
CA ALA A 370 -24.14 -2.18 -12.07
C ALA A 370 -22.61 -2.36 -12.14
N GLN A 371 -22.02 -2.04 -13.28
CA GLN A 371 -20.59 -2.20 -13.51
C GLN A 371 -20.00 -0.99 -14.21
N VAL A 372 -18.84 -0.52 -13.76
CA VAL A 372 -18.03 0.42 -14.55
C VAL A 372 -17.44 -0.34 -15.73
N ILE A 373 -17.63 0.17 -16.93
CA ILE A 373 -17.15 -0.45 -18.17
C ILE A 373 -16.07 0.38 -18.86
N ASP A 374 -16.01 1.69 -18.62
CA ASP A 374 -15.01 2.58 -19.21
C ASP A 374 -14.79 3.83 -18.34
N SER A 375 -13.66 4.49 -18.55
CA SER A 375 -13.37 5.80 -17.96
C SER A 375 -13.04 6.84 -19.04
N SER A 376 -13.37 8.10 -18.78
CA SER A 376 -13.07 9.23 -19.67
C SER A 376 -12.25 10.29 -18.96
N GLY A 377 -11.34 10.92 -19.71
CA GLY A 377 -10.47 11.99 -19.23
C GLY A 377 -9.18 12.07 -20.04
N GLY A 378 -8.39 13.09 -19.78
CA GLY A 378 -7.05 13.26 -20.36
C GLY A 378 -5.97 12.95 -19.33
N LEU A 379 -5.39 14.00 -18.74
CA LEU A 379 -4.36 13.88 -17.68
C LEU A 379 -4.93 13.46 -16.31
N GLY A 380 -6.24 13.25 -16.22
CA GLY A 380 -6.94 12.77 -15.03
C GLY A 380 -8.36 12.36 -15.38
N LEU A 381 -8.99 11.65 -14.46
CA LEU A 381 -10.37 11.18 -14.56
C LEU A 381 -11.35 12.36 -14.60
N LYS A 382 -12.36 12.28 -15.48
CA LYS A 382 -13.47 13.24 -15.59
C LYS A 382 -14.84 12.57 -15.42
N SER A 383 -14.98 11.33 -15.87
CA SER A 383 -16.20 10.56 -15.72
C SER A 383 -15.94 9.07 -15.92
N VAL A 384 -16.91 8.27 -15.49
CA VAL A 384 -16.98 6.83 -15.77
C VAL A 384 -18.26 6.49 -16.51
N THR A 385 -18.21 5.50 -17.38
CA THR A 385 -19.36 4.91 -18.04
C THR A 385 -19.77 3.67 -17.27
N VAL A 386 -21.03 3.66 -16.83
CA VAL A 386 -21.61 2.58 -16.01
C VAL A 386 -22.67 1.85 -16.81
N ARG A 387 -22.59 0.54 -16.86
CA ARG A 387 -23.67 -0.33 -17.34
C ARG A 387 -24.56 -0.67 -16.15
N LEU A 388 -25.83 -0.30 -16.23
CA LEU A 388 -26.84 -0.56 -15.20
C LEU A 388 -27.39 -2.00 -15.33
N ALA A 389 -28.05 -2.48 -14.27
CA ALA A 389 -28.68 -3.82 -14.23
C ALA A 389 -29.67 -4.06 -15.40
N ASN A 390 -30.32 -3.02 -15.90
CA ASN A 390 -31.25 -3.11 -17.04
C ASN A 390 -30.54 -3.07 -18.42
N GLY A 391 -29.20 -3.13 -18.45
CA GLY A 391 -28.40 -3.11 -19.67
C GLY A 391 -28.14 -1.72 -20.28
N LYS A 392 -28.80 -0.66 -19.79
CA LYS A 392 -28.55 0.71 -20.26
C LYS A 392 -27.22 1.22 -19.71
N THR A 393 -26.63 2.15 -20.44
CA THR A 393 -25.40 2.82 -20.00
C THR A 393 -25.71 4.23 -19.51
N GLU A 394 -24.92 4.66 -18.53
CA GLU A 394 -24.97 6.00 -17.96
C GLU A 394 -23.55 6.53 -17.75
N THR A 395 -23.36 7.84 -17.92
CA THR A 395 -22.09 8.51 -17.63
C THR A 395 -22.20 9.25 -16.30
N ILE A 396 -21.30 8.93 -15.35
CA ILE A 396 -21.21 9.56 -14.04
C ILE A 396 -19.97 10.44 -14.00
N SER A 397 -20.18 11.75 -13.80
CA SER A 397 -19.05 12.69 -13.61
C SER A 397 -18.39 12.47 -12.26
N CYS A 398 -17.08 12.23 -12.25
CA CYS A 398 -16.26 12.10 -11.05
C CYS A 398 -14.79 12.37 -11.37
N THR A 399 -14.04 12.83 -10.38
CA THR A 399 -12.60 13.14 -10.51
C THR A 399 -11.72 12.12 -9.79
N ALA A 400 -12.33 11.23 -8.99
CA ALA A 400 -11.71 10.01 -8.49
C ALA A 400 -12.70 8.85 -8.50
N LEU A 401 -12.19 7.64 -8.73
CA LEU A 401 -12.92 6.38 -8.66
C LEU A 401 -12.18 5.42 -7.74
N GLY A 402 -12.81 5.03 -6.64
CA GLY A 402 -12.33 3.95 -5.78
C GLY A 402 -12.80 2.60 -6.31
N VAL A 403 -11.88 1.67 -6.52
CA VAL A 403 -12.18 0.33 -7.03
C VAL A 403 -11.85 -0.72 -5.98
N SER A 404 -12.80 -1.57 -5.62
CA SER A 404 -12.63 -2.66 -4.66
C SER A 404 -13.11 -3.99 -5.24
N GLY A 405 -12.19 -4.89 -5.56
CA GLY A 405 -12.45 -6.23 -6.08
C GLY A 405 -12.26 -7.34 -5.04
N GLY A 406 -12.12 -6.99 -3.77
CA GLY A 406 -11.79 -7.88 -2.67
C GLY A 406 -10.32 -7.80 -2.25
N TRP A 407 -9.88 -8.73 -1.42
CA TRP A 407 -8.58 -8.70 -0.79
C TRP A 407 -7.79 -10.00 -1.06
N ASN A 408 -6.52 -9.87 -1.38
CA ASN A 408 -5.59 -10.97 -1.54
C ASN A 408 -4.64 -11.04 -0.34
N PRO A 409 -4.69 -12.09 0.50
CA PRO A 409 -3.71 -12.32 1.54
C PRO A 409 -2.27 -12.29 1.02
N ASN A 410 -1.38 -11.64 1.77
CA ASN A 410 0.04 -11.54 1.40
C ASN A 410 0.77 -12.84 1.77
N VAL A 411 0.78 -13.81 0.84
CA VAL A 411 1.30 -15.16 1.04
C VAL A 411 2.75 -15.36 0.55
N ASN A 412 3.40 -14.32 0.06
CA ASN A 412 4.72 -14.40 -0.57
C ASN A 412 5.77 -15.06 0.34
N ILE A 413 5.91 -14.61 1.58
CA ILE A 413 6.89 -15.14 2.54
C ILE A 413 6.63 -16.62 2.87
N THR A 414 5.37 -17.04 2.99
CA THR A 414 5.02 -18.46 3.26
C THR A 414 5.33 -19.35 2.07
N SER A 415 5.41 -18.81 0.86
CA SER A 415 5.65 -19.55 -0.37
C SER A 415 7.15 -19.74 -0.72
N HIS A 416 8.08 -19.16 0.06
CA HIS A 416 9.52 -19.22 -0.24
C HIS A 416 10.08 -20.66 -0.25
N HIS A 417 9.50 -21.58 0.52
CA HIS A 417 9.91 -22.99 0.59
C HIS A 417 9.02 -23.92 -0.25
N ARG A 418 8.48 -23.41 -1.38
CA ARG A 418 7.62 -24.15 -2.32
C ARG A 418 6.23 -24.50 -1.78
N SER A 419 5.76 -23.91 -0.70
CA SER A 419 4.36 -23.99 -0.28
C SER A 419 3.47 -23.43 -1.39
N ARG A 420 2.35 -24.11 -1.65
CA ARG A 420 1.35 -23.62 -2.59
C ARG A 420 0.19 -23.02 -1.82
N PRO A 421 -0.22 -21.78 -2.14
CA PRO A 421 -1.41 -21.20 -1.56
C PRO A 421 -2.65 -22.03 -1.87
N GLU A 422 -3.60 -22.05 -0.93
CA GLU A 422 -4.87 -22.77 -1.03
C GLU A 422 -6.01 -21.79 -1.27
N TRP A 423 -6.93 -22.14 -2.17
CA TRP A 423 -8.09 -21.29 -2.48
C TRP A 423 -9.16 -21.40 -1.41
N ARG A 424 -9.76 -20.26 -1.03
CA ARG A 424 -10.91 -20.16 -0.13
C ARG A 424 -12.04 -19.43 -0.84
N ASP A 425 -13.17 -20.14 -1.03
CA ASP A 425 -14.35 -19.62 -1.74
C ASP A 425 -15.05 -18.49 -0.96
N ASP A 426 -15.09 -18.58 0.36
CA ASP A 426 -15.77 -17.60 1.23
C ASP A 426 -15.19 -16.19 1.16
N ILE A 427 -13.90 -16.08 0.86
CA ILE A 427 -13.21 -14.78 0.68
C ILE A 427 -12.74 -14.56 -0.77
N ALA A 428 -13.01 -15.51 -1.65
CA ALA A 428 -12.59 -15.51 -3.06
C ALA A 428 -11.09 -15.17 -3.23
N ALA A 429 -10.22 -15.81 -2.43
CA ALA A 429 -8.79 -15.52 -2.40
C ALA A 429 -7.96 -16.73 -1.98
N PHE A 430 -6.66 -16.66 -2.27
CA PHE A 430 -5.69 -17.64 -1.82
C PHE A 430 -5.16 -17.28 -0.43
N VAL A 431 -5.07 -18.28 0.45
CA VAL A 431 -4.43 -18.21 1.77
C VAL A 431 -3.16 -19.07 1.81
N PRO A 432 -2.29 -18.94 2.83
CA PRO A 432 -1.14 -19.83 2.97
C PRO A 432 -1.58 -21.30 3.05
N GLY A 433 -0.96 -22.13 2.23
CA GLY A 433 -1.14 -23.59 2.29
C GLY A 433 -0.11 -24.26 3.19
N THR A 434 -0.13 -25.59 3.20
CA THR A 434 0.80 -26.43 3.96
C THR A 434 2.22 -26.44 3.35
N GLY A 435 3.25 -26.76 4.15
CA GLY A 435 4.62 -26.95 3.67
C GLY A 435 5.44 -25.67 3.51
N GLY A 436 5.04 -24.57 4.14
CA GLY A 436 5.83 -23.34 4.20
C GLY A 436 7.10 -23.45 5.05
N PRO A 437 7.83 -22.33 5.26
CA PRO A 437 9.03 -22.30 6.08
C PRO A 437 8.77 -22.87 7.48
N ALA A 438 9.65 -23.76 7.96
CA ALA A 438 9.48 -24.40 9.26
C ALA A 438 9.43 -23.38 10.39
N GLY A 439 8.42 -23.48 11.26
CA GLY A 439 8.20 -22.56 12.38
C GLY A 439 7.60 -21.21 12.00
N LEU A 440 7.19 -21.00 10.75
CA LEU A 440 6.42 -19.83 10.30
C LEU A 440 4.94 -20.18 10.23
N THR A 441 4.11 -19.38 10.88
CA THR A 441 2.64 -19.44 10.79
C THR A 441 2.10 -18.10 10.28
N ALA A 442 0.81 -18.02 9.94
CA ALA A 442 0.18 -16.79 9.48
C ALA A 442 -1.02 -16.41 10.36
N ALA A 443 -1.28 -15.11 10.51
CA ALA A 443 -2.37 -14.56 11.30
C ALA A 443 -3.02 -13.35 10.58
N GLY A 444 -4.25 -13.03 10.99
CA GLY A 444 -5.00 -11.91 10.44
C GLY A 444 -5.36 -12.09 8.97
N ALA A 445 -5.42 -10.98 8.24
CA ALA A 445 -5.79 -10.99 6.84
C ALA A 445 -4.80 -11.78 5.95
N ALA A 446 -3.53 -11.92 6.35
CA ALA A 446 -2.56 -12.81 5.69
C ALA A 446 -2.99 -14.29 5.75
N ASN A 447 -3.87 -14.66 6.66
CA ASN A 447 -4.47 -15.99 6.79
C ASN A 447 -5.99 -15.99 6.53
N GLY A 448 -6.50 -14.95 5.84
CA GLY A 448 -7.92 -14.85 5.46
C GLY A 448 -8.88 -14.42 6.58
N ALA A 449 -8.40 -13.98 7.75
CA ALA A 449 -9.21 -13.36 8.79
C ALA A 449 -9.32 -11.85 8.49
N LEU A 450 -10.37 -11.45 7.79
CA LEU A 450 -10.52 -10.10 7.24
C LEU A 450 -11.19 -9.11 8.21
N SER A 451 -11.95 -9.57 9.23
CA SER A 451 -12.50 -8.69 10.27
C SER A 451 -11.43 -8.24 11.26
N THR A 452 -11.66 -7.14 11.96
CA THR A 452 -10.72 -6.65 12.98
C THR A 452 -10.66 -7.61 14.16
N HIS A 453 -11.79 -8.12 14.64
CA HIS A 453 -11.85 -9.12 15.70
C HIS A 453 -11.13 -10.42 15.30
N GLY A 454 -11.40 -10.94 14.10
CA GLY A 454 -10.74 -12.13 13.58
C GLY A 454 -9.23 -11.98 13.47
N ALA A 455 -8.75 -10.78 13.10
CA ALA A 455 -7.33 -10.47 13.08
C ALA A 455 -6.71 -10.51 14.49
N LEU A 456 -7.34 -9.87 15.47
CA LEU A 456 -6.90 -9.90 16.87
C LEU A 456 -6.90 -11.33 17.42
N ALA A 457 -7.98 -12.08 17.22
CA ALA A 457 -8.14 -13.45 17.71
C ALA A 457 -7.10 -14.41 17.13
N THR A 458 -6.88 -14.36 15.82
CA THR A 458 -5.87 -15.19 15.15
C THR A 458 -4.45 -14.80 15.55
N GLY A 459 -4.16 -13.51 15.74
CA GLY A 459 -2.88 -13.03 16.25
C GLY A 459 -2.57 -13.58 17.62
N GLN A 460 -3.52 -13.51 18.56
CA GLN A 460 -3.38 -14.09 19.90
C GLN A 460 -3.18 -15.63 19.85
N ALA A 461 -4.01 -16.32 19.07
CA ALA A 461 -3.96 -17.78 18.97
C ALA A 461 -2.61 -18.27 18.41
N GLN A 462 -2.08 -17.62 17.37
CA GLN A 462 -0.77 -17.98 16.80
C GLN A 462 0.39 -17.69 17.78
N ALA A 463 0.30 -16.61 18.56
CA ALA A 463 1.29 -16.31 19.59
C ALA A 463 1.27 -17.36 20.70
N ILE A 464 0.08 -17.79 21.17
CA ILE A 464 -0.05 -18.85 22.15
C ILE A 464 0.55 -20.16 21.62
N ALA A 465 0.22 -20.55 20.39
CA ALA A 465 0.77 -21.76 19.77
C ALA A 465 2.31 -21.70 19.70
N ALA A 466 2.86 -20.56 19.29
CA ALA A 466 4.31 -20.36 19.25
C ALA A 466 4.97 -20.44 20.64
N LEU A 467 4.34 -19.88 21.67
CA LEU A 467 4.83 -19.97 23.07
C LEU A 467 4.83 -21.41 23.58
N VAL A 468 3.76 -22.17 23.30
CA VAL A 468 3.67 -23.60 23.66
C VAL A 468 4.79 -24.39 22.98
N ASP A 469 5.02 -24.17 21.69
CA ASP A 469 6.10 -24.81 20.94
C ASP A 469 7.51 -24.45 21.48
N LEU A 470 7.63 -23.29 22.11
CA LEU A 470 8.86 -22.84 22.75
C LEU A 470 9.02 -23.35 24.18
N GLY A 471 8.05 -24.10 24.70
CA GLY A 471 8.03 -24.58 26.08
C GLY A 471 7.78 -23.47 27.12
N MET A 472 7.20 -22.35 26.69
CA MET A 472 6.89 -21.22 27.56
C MET A 472 5.43 -21.29 28.04
N ALA A 473 5.19 -20.75 29.24
CA ALA A 473 3.82 -20.62 29.73
C ALA A 473 3.02 -19.65 28.84
N ALA A 474 1.91 -20.12 28.33
CA ALA A 474 1.02 -19.31 27.50
C ALA A 474 -0.36 -19.20 28.16
N LYS A 475 -0.86 -17.98 28.29
CA LYS A 475 -2.22 -17.71 28.78
C LYS A 475 -2.92 -16.77 27.83
N ALA A 476 -4.11 -17.15 27.38
CA ALA A 476 -4.98 -16.24 26.67
C ALA A 476 -5.42 -15.11 27.60
N GLY A 477 -5.18 -13.89 27.19
CA GLY A 477 -5.78 -12.69 27.79
C GLY A 477 -7.14 -12.40 27.15
N ASP A 478 -7.86 -11.45 27.70
CA ASP A 478 -9.10 -10.97 27.11
C ASP A 478 -8.82 -10.28 25.77
N LEU A 479 -9.61 -10.63 24.75
CA LEU A 479 -9.58 -9.96 23.46
C LEU A 479 -10.36 -8.64 23.55
N PRO A 480 -9.83 -7.52 23.07
CA PRO A 480 -10.59 -6.30 22.99
C PRO A 480 -11.77 -6.48 22.02
N LYS A 481 -12.92 -5.93 22.39
CA LYS A 481 -14.10 -5.92 21.53
C LYS A 481 -13.79 -5.14 20.26
N ALA A 482 -14.07 -5.71 19.11
CA ALA A 482 -13.82 -5.08 17.81
C ALA A 482 -14.88 -5.54 16.80
N GLU A 483 -14.92 -4.88 15.65
CA GLU A 483 -15.80 -5.22 14.53
C GLU A 483 -15.49 -6.64 14.03
N ASP A 484 -16.55 -7.44 13.82
CA ASP A 484 -16.45 -8.85 13.41
C ASP A 484 -17.44 -9.20 12.27
N ALA A 485 -17.98 -8.21 11.57
CA ALA A 485 -18.88 -8.49 10.45
C ALA A 485 -18.11 -9.20 9.32
N PRO A 486 -18.64 -10.29 8.77
CA PRO A 486 -18.06 -10.92 7.59
C PRO A 486 -18.11 -9.93 6.41
N ILE A 487 -17.13 -10.00 5.54
CA ILE A 487 -17.10 -9.22 4.29
C ILE A 487 -17.68 -10.11 3.20
N ALA A 488 -18.93 -9.83 2.80
CA ALA A 488 -19.53 -10.51 1.67
C ALA A 488 -18.87 -10.03 0.36
N ILE A 489 -18.46 -10.97 -0.47
CA ILE A 489 -17.83 -10.73 -1.77
C ILE A 489 -18.52 -11.59 -2.85
N SER A 490 -18.77 -11.00 -4.02
CA SER A 490 -19.18 -11.72 -5.22
C SER A 490 -18.08 -11.54 -6.26
N PRO A 491 -17.34 -12.60 -6.64
CA PRO A 491 -16.24 -12.48 -7.59
C PRO A 491 -16.69 -11.84 -8.91
N LEU A 492 -15.90 -10.91 -9.41
CA LEU A 492 -16.04 -10.27 -10.70
C LEU A 492 -14.67 -10.27 -11.37
N TRP A 493 -14.54 -11.10 -12.41
CA TRP A 493 -13.28 -11.33 -13.15
C TRP A 493 -13.31 -10.68 -14.53
#